data_8c9e544c2980baa727963b8970821a92
#
_entry.id   8c9e544c2980baa727963b8970821a92
#
_cell.length_a   1.000
_cell.length_b   1.000
_cell.length_c   1.000
_cell.angle_alpha   90.00
_cell.angle_beta   90.00
_cell.angle_gamma   90.00
#
_symmetry.space_group_name_H-M   'P 1'
#
loop_
_entity.id
_entity.type
_entity.pdbx_description
1 polymer ?
#
loop_
_entity_poly.entity_id
_entity_poly.type
_entity_poly.pdbx_seq_one_letter_code
_entity_poly.pdbx_strand_id
1 'polypeptide(L)'
;MGGTLILVIILVVVVLYGVGAYNGLINLKNQTLNAFKQIDVQLKRRHDLIPNLVNAVKGAMDFERQTLEAVIQARNQAVAAGTNAGPDAMKSVAAAENQLSAALSRFNVVVEQYPQLKATANVAQLQEELTSTENRIGFSRQAYNDTATQYNTKQQQFPTNLFAGLAKATPAELWEITDEAERAVPQVDLSMKPKA
;
A
#
# COMPACT_ATOMS: atom_id res chain seq x y z
N MET A 1 41.93 -10.93 -40.05
CA MET A 1 41.39 -9.55 -39.78
C MET A 1 39.87 -9.50 -39.64
N GLY A 2 39.06 -10.21 -40.47
CA GLY A 2 37.60 -10.18 -40.36
C GLY A 2 37.03 -10.71 -39.04
N GLY A 3 37.58 -11.81 -38.50
CA GLY A 3 37.09 -12.44 -37.28
C GLY A 3 37.31 -11.57 -36.03
N THR A 4 38.43 -10.87 -35.94
CA THR A 4 38.73 -9.97 -34.82
C THR A 4 37.80 -8.72 -34.83
N LEU A 5 37.50 -8.20 -36.00
CA LEU A 5 36.59 -7.09 -36.16
C LEU A 5 35.14 -7.48 -35.74
N ILE A 6 34.69 -8.68 -36.11
CA ILE A 6 33.37 -9.21 -35.69
C ILE A 6 33.31 -9.37 -34.16
N LEU A 7 34.33 -9.91 -33.53
CA LEU A 7 34.38 -10.05 -32.06
C LEU A 7 34.33 -8.71 -31.33
N VAL A 8 35.04 -7.71 -31.87
CA VAL A 8 35.01 -6.34 -31.28
C VAL A 8 33.63 -5.74 -31.41
N ILE A 9 32.95 -5.88 -32.57
CA ILE A 9 31.57 -5.38 -32.74
C ILE A 9 30.61 -6.06 -31.77
N ILE A 10 30.68 -7.38 -31.62
CA ILE A 10 29.84 -8.12 -30.68
C ILE A 10 30.10 -7.63 -29.24
N LEU A 11 31.35 -7.45 -28.85
CA LEU A 11 31.70 -6.94 -27.51
C LEU A 11 31.09 -5.56 -27.27
N VAL A 12 31.21 -4.65 -28.23
CA VAL A 12 30.64 -3.28 -28.13
C VAL A 12 29.11 -3.34 -27.99
N VAL A 13 28.43 -4.19 -28.78
CA VAL A 13 26.96 -4.37 -28.68
C VAL A 13 26.56 -4.89 -27.30
N VAL A 14 27.27 -5.88 -26.77
CA VAL A 14 27.00 -6.44 -25.43
C VAL A 14 27.21 -5.40 -24.35
N VAL A 15 28.26 -4.58 -24.44
CA VAL A 15 28.53 -3.49 -23.47
C VAL A 15 27.44 -2.44 -23.53
N LEU A 16 27.07 -1.97 -24.72
CA LEU A 16 25.99 -0.97 -24.89
C LEU A 16 24.65 -1.49 -24.37
N TYR A 17 24.32 -2.76 -24.65
CA TYR A 17 23.14 -3.40 -24.10
C TYR A 17 23.21 -3.46 -22.57
N GLY A 18 24.34 -3.85 -21.99
CA GLY A 18 24.54 -3.95 -20.55
C GLY A 18 24.34 -2.61 -19.83
N VAL A 19 24.87 -1.52 -20.40
CA VAL A 19 24.65 -0.17 -19.89
C VAL A 19 23.16 0.21 -19.94
N GLY A 20 22.49 -0.08 -21.05
CA GLY A 20 21.05 0.17 -21.19
C GLY A 20 20.20 -0.63 -20.19
N ALA A 21 20.53 -1.92 -20.01
CA ALA A 21 19.86 -2.80 -19.06
C ALA A 21 20.04 -2.33 -17.61
N TYR A 22 21.29 -1.95 -17.24
CA TYR A 22 21.61 -1.41 -15.91
C TYR A 22 20.81 -0.12 -15.63
N ASN A 23 20.88 0.84 -16.53
CA ASN A 23 20.16 2.11 -16.38
C ASN A 23 18.64 1.90 -16.31
N GLY A 24 18.10 0.98 -17.12
CA GLY A 24 16.69 0.60 -17.10
C GLY A 24 16.26 0.03 -15.74
N LEU A 25 17.06 -0.85 -15.14
CA LEU A 25 16.80 -1.41 -13.81
C LEU A 25 16.85 -0.34 -12.71
N ILE A 26 17.84 0.55 -12.73
CA ILE A 26 17.96 1.64 -11.77
C ILE A 26 16.76 2.59 -11.89
N ASN A 27 16.31 2.89 -13.09
CA ASN A 27 15.14 3.74 -13.31
C ASN A 27 13.87 3.11 -12.72
N LEU A 28 13.60 1.83 -13.00
CA LEU A 28 12.45 1.12 -12.44
C LEU A 28 12.53 0.99 -10.92
N LYS A 29 13.72 0.75 -10.36
CA LYS A 29 13.96 0.74 -8.91
C LYS A 29 13.56 2.10 -8.28
N ASN A 30 13.98 3.20 -8.89
CA ASN A 30 13.65 4.53 -8.40
C ASN A 30 12.16 4.86 -8.55
N GLN A 31 11.52 4.41 -9.63
CA GLN A 31 10.07 4.55 -9.80
C GLN A 31 9.30 3.79 -8.71
N THR A 32 9.70 2.55 -8.40
CA THR A 32 9.12 1.75 -7.33
C THR A 32 9.30 2.43 -5.97
N LEU A 33 10.50 2.96 -5.69
CA LEU A 33 10.75 3.71 -4.46
C LEU A 33 9.90 4.98 -4.36
N ASN A 34 9.71 5.71 -5.46
CA ASN A 34 8.85 6.89 -5.48
C ASN A 34 7.38 6.52 -5.25
N ALA A 35 6.89 5.44 -5.87
CA ALA A 35 5.55 4.95 -5.63
C ALA A 35 5.35 4.51 -4.16
N PHE A 36 6.35 3.85 -3.55
CA PHE A 36 6.36 3.54 -2.13
C PHE A 36 6.21 4.80 -1.26
N LYS A 37 7.00 5.83 -1.53
CA LYS A 37 6.93 7.11 -0.79
C LYS A 37 5.56 7.79 -0.92
N GLN A 38 4.88 7.63 -2.06
CA GLN A 38 3.52 8.16 -2.22
C GLN A 38 2.51 7.45 -1.30
N ILE A 39 2.64 6.13 -1.14
CA ILE A 39 1.86 5.39 -0.14
C ILE A 39 2.15 5.93 1.26
N ASP A 40 3.42 6.03 1.63
CA ASP A 40 3.86 6.47 2.96
C ASP A 40 3.26 7.83 3.35
N VAL A 41 3.21 8.78 2.42
CA VAL A 41 2.57 10.08 2.63
C VAL A 41 1.08 9.94 2.97
N GLN A 42 0.35 9.05 2.30
CA GLN A 42 -1.08 8.85 2.57
C GLN A 42 -1.31 8.09 3.87
N LEU A 43 -0.47 7.09 4.17
CA LEU A 43 -0.50 6.37 5.45
C LEU A 43 -0.25 7.31 6.62
N LYS A 44 0.77 8.16 6.51
CA LYS A 44 1.05 9.18 7.52
C LYS A 44 -0.15 10.10 7.74
N ARG A 45 -0.79 10.59 6.68
CA ARG A 45 -2.01 11.41 6.80
C ARG A 45 -3.12 10.66 7.53
N ARG A 46 -3.36 9.39 7.21
CA ARG A 46 -4.32 8.53 7.91
C ARG A 46 -3.99 8.42 9.40
N HIS A 47 -2.73 8.14 9.72
CA HIS A 47 -2.26 8.03 11.11
C HIS A 47 -2.42 9.33 11.90
N ASP A 48 -2.26 10.49 11.26
CA ASP A 48 -2.39 11.81 11.90
C ASP A 48 -3.87 12.19 12.14
N LEU A 49 -4.81 11.68 11.34
CA LEU A 49 -6.25 11.92 11.51
C LEU A 49 -6.86 11.12 12.67
N ILE A 50 -6.35 9.91 12.95
CA ILE A 50 -6.93 8.98 13.93
C ILE A 50 -6.96 9.55 15.36
N PRO A 51 -5.91 10.15 15.92
CA PRO A 51 -5.96 10.74 17.24
C PRO A 51 -7.02 11.84 17.35
N ASN A 52 -7.20 12.65 16.30
CA ASN A 52 -8.22 13.70 16.27
C ASN A 52 -9.62 13.09 16.30
N LEU A 53 -9.86 12.04 15.53
CA LEU A 53 -11.13 11.30 15.52
C LEU A 53 -11.43 10.70 16.91
N VAL A 54 -10.45 10.00 17.51
CA VAL A 54 -10.59 9.40 18.84
C VAL A 54 -10.89 10.47 19.89
N ASN A 55 -10.21 11.60 19.86
CA ASN A 55 -10.47 12.70 20.81
C ASN A 55 -11.85 13.31 20.61
N ALA A 56 -12.33 13.45 19.36
CA ALA A 56 -13.64 14.00 19.07
C ALA A 56 -14.79 13.13 19.61
N VAL A 57 -14.60 11.80 19.69
CA VAL A 57 -15.64 10.86 20.12
C VAL A 57 -15.52 10.41 21.57
N LYS A 58 -14.34 10.58 22.19
CA LYS A 58 -14.01 10.01 23.51
C LYS A 58 -15.02 10.39 24.61
N GLY A 59 -15.50 11.62 24.63
CA GLY A 59 -16.45 12.09 25.66
C GLY A 59 -17.85 11.49 25.56
N ALA A 60 -18.26 11.08 24.35
CA ALA A 60 -19.59 10.53 24.10
C ALA A 60 -19.59 8.99 24.03
N MET A 61 -18.42 8.37 23.88
CA MET A 61 -18.24 6.92 23.76
C MET A 61 -17.48 6.32 24.96
N ASP A 62 -17.73 6.83 26.16
CA ASP A 62 -17.05 6.32 27.37
C ASP A 62 -17.26 4.81 27.61
N PHE A 63 -18.39 4.27 27.17
CA PHE A 63 -18.70 2.83 27.27
C PHE A 63 -17.91 1.97 26.28
N GLU A 64 -17.38 2.54 25.19
CA GLU A 64 -16.70 1.85 24.10
C GLU A 64 -15.16 2.03 24.16
N ARG A 65 -14.65 2.14 25.39
CA ARG A 65 -13.20 2.33 25.64
C ARG A 65 -12.35 1.29 24.88
N GLN A 66 -12.78 0.03 24.86
CA GLN A 66 -12.05 -1.05 24.18
C GLN A 66 -11.91 -0.80 22.66
N THR A 67 -12.96 -0.32 22.01
CA THR A 67 -12.92 0.02 20.57
C THR A 67 -11.95 1.16 20.30
N LEU A 68 -11.93 2.18 21.13
CA LEU A 68 -10.99 3.31 21.01
C LEU A 68 -9.55 2.87 21.25
N GLU A 69 -9.30 2.07 22.27
CA GLU A 69 -7.98 1.51 22.58
C GLU A 69 -7.48 0.62 21.44
N ALA A 70 -8.34 -0.22 20.87
CA ALA A 70 -8.00 -1.08 19.74
C ALA A 70 -7.56 -0.27 18.50
N VAL A 71 -8.25 0.84 18.18
CA VAL A 71 -7.86 1.73 17.08
C VAL A 71 -6.50 2.39 17.34
N ILE A 72 -6.27 2.88 18.57
CA ILE A 72 -5.00 3.50 18.95
C ILE A 72 -3.87 2.48 18.87
N GLN A 73 -4.08 1.27 19.38
CA GLN A 73 -3.08 0.19 19.35
C GLN A 73 -2.74 -0.22 17.93
N ALA A 74 -3.74 -0.45 17.07
CA ALA A 74 -3.54 -0.79 15.67
C ALA A 74 -2.80 0.32 14.92
N ARG A 75 -3.16 1.59 15.16
CA ARG A 75 -2.45 2.76 14.61
C ARG A 75 -0.98 2.77 15.03
N ASN A 76 -0.66 2.52 16.30
CA ASN A 76 0.72 2.52 16.79
C ASN A 76 1.53 1.38 16.16
N GLN A 77 0.92 0.20 15.94
CA GLN A 77 1.55 -0.91 15.24
C GLN A 77 1.82 -0.56 13.76
N ALA A 78 0.86 0.08 13.10
CA ALA A 78 1.01 0.51 11.72
C ALA A 78 2.14 1.56 11.56
N VAL A 79 2.20 2.56 12.46
CA VAL A 79 3.29 3.53 12.50
C VAL A 79 4.64 2.85 12.72
N ALA A 80 4.72 1.90 13.65
CA ALA A 80 5.97 1.16 13.92
C ALA A 80 6.43 0.33 12.71
N ALA A 81 5.50 -0.33 12.02
CA ALA A 81 5.80 -1.10 10.81
C ALA A 81 6.28 -0.21 9.65
N GLY A 82 5.75 1.01 9.51
CA GLY A 82 6.15 1.97 8.49
C GLY A 82 7.47 2.69 8.79
N THR A 83 7.93 2.69 10.05
CA THR A 83 9.14 3.41 10.43
C THR A 83 10.38 2.77 9.79
N ASN A 84 11.09 3.54 8.94
CA ASN A 84 12.25 3.08 8.18
C ASN A 84 11.97 1.92 7.21
N ALA A 85 10.70 1.66 6.88
CA ALA A 85 10.35 0.66 5.88
C ALA A 85 10.75 1.11 4.47
N GLY A 86 10.92 0.13 3.59
CA GLY A 86 11.19 0.28 2.17
C GLY A 86 10.37 -0.73 1.36
N PRO A 87 10.57 -0.80 0.04
CA PRO A 87 9.88 -1.76 -0.82
C PRO A 87 10.12 -3.24 -0.47
N ASP A 88 11.14 -3.54 0.31
CA ASP A 88 11.50 -4.85 0.85
C ASP A 88 10.77 -5.23 2.14
N ALA A 89 10.08 -4.27 2.76
CA ALA A 89 9.29 -4.46 3.98
C ALA A 89 7.78 -4.25 3.74
N MET A 90 7.33 -4.20 2.48
CA MET A 90 5.95 -3.87 2.11
C MET A 90 4.93 -4.82 2.71
N LYS A 91 5.23 -6.12 2.81
CA LYS A 91 4.31 -7.10 3.41
C LYS A 91 4.01 -6.83 4.88
N SER A 92 5.03 -6.43 5.65
CA SER A 92 4.84 -6.10 7.07
C SER A 92 4.03 -4.83 7.26
N VAL A 93 4.26 -3.82 6.42
CA VAL A 93 3.48 -2.57 6.40
C VAL A 93 2.03 -2.88 6.03
N ALA A 94 1.80 -3.64 4.97
CA ALA A 94 0.46 -4.03 4.52
C ALA A 94 -0.32 -4.80 5.60
N ALA A 95 0.33 -5.76 6.29
CA ALA A 95 -0.32 -6.52 7.36
C ALA A 95 -0.74 -5.62 8.53
N ALA A 96 0.09 -4.67 8.95
CA ALA A 96 -0.23 -3.75 10.03
C ALA A 96 -1.35 -2.75 9.62
N GLU A 97 -1.32 -2.25 8.40
CA GLU A 97 -2.36 -1.36 7.87
C GLU A 97 -3.71 -2.08 7.71
N ASN A 98 -3.73 -3.36 7.33
CA ASN A 98 -4.96 -4.16 7.28
C ASN A 98 -5.58 -4.31 8.67
N GLN A 99 -4.76 -4.52 9.72
CA GLN A 99 -5.24 -4.55 11.11
C GLN A 99 -5.85 -3.20 11.52
N LEU A 100 -5.22 -2.10 11.13
CA LEU A 100 -5.76 -0.76 11.37
C LEU A 100 -7.09 -0.54 10.63
N SER A 101 -7.21 -0.97 9.37
CA SER A 101 -8.45 -0.90 8.60
C SER A 101 -9.56 -1.70 9.27
N ALA A 102 -9.28 -2.91 9.77
CA ALA A 102 -10.25 -3.72 10.51
C ALA A 102 -10.70 -3.05 11.82
N ALA A 103 -9.77 -2.43 12.56
CA ALA A 103 -10.10 -1.69 13.77
C ALA A 103 -10.98 -0.46 13.48
N LEU A 104 -10.68 0.30 12.42
CA LEU A 104 -11.48 1.45 11.98
C LEU A 104 -12.87 1.04 11.47
N SER A 105 -12.99 -0.11 10.80
CA SER A 105 -14.28 -0.65 10.39
C SER A 105 -15.18 -0.95 11.58
N ARG A 106 -14.65 -1.61 12.63
CA ARG A 106 -15.39 -1.85 13.87
C ARG A 106 -15.78 -0.55 14.57
N PHE A 107 -14.85 0.40 14.64
CA PHE A 107 -15.13 1.73 15.18
C PHE A 107 -16.29 2.42 14.44
N ASN A 108 -16.34 2.38 13.11
CA ASN A 108 -17.42 2.96 12.32
C ASN A 108 -18.78 2.32 12.64
N VAL A 109 -18.83 0.98 12.80
CA VAL A 109 -20.05 0.27 13.20
C VAL A 109 -20.54 0.75 14.58
N VAL A 110 -19.63 0.99 15.52
CA VAL A 110 -20.01 1.51 16.85
C VAL A 110 -20.50 2.97 16.73
N VAL A 111 -19.83 3.83 15.98
CA VAL A 111 -20.25 5.23 15.79
C VAL A 111 -21.66 5.33 15.18
N GLU A 112 -22.06 4.37 14.34
CA GLU A 112 -23.42 4.31 13.79
C GLU A 112 -24.52 4.13 14.86
N GLN A 113 -24.18 3.58 16.03
CA GLN A 113 -25.08 3.42 17.16
C GLN A 113 -25.26 4.75 17.96
N TYR A 114 -24.49 5.78 17.63
CA TYR A 114 -24.51 7.10 18.27
C TYR A 114 -24.86 8.22 17.27
N PRO A 115 -26.15 8.35 16.84
CA PRO A 115 -26.55 9.30 15.79
C PRO A 115 -26.18 10.76 16.10
N GLN A 116 -26.22 11.14 17.38
CA GLN A 116 -25.85 12.48 17.84
C GLN A 116 -24.36 12.79 17.61
N LEU A 117 -23.51 11.80 17.69
CA LEU A 117 -22.08 11.90 17.40
C LEU A 117 -21.82 12.05 15.90
N LYS A 118 -22.45 11.20 15.10
CA LYS A 118 -22.38 11.25 13.64
C LYS A 118 -22.86 12.59 13.07
N ALA A 119 -23.78 13.26 13.77
CA ALA A 119 -24.30 14.57 13.39
C ALA A 119 -23.36 15.74 13.76
N THR A 120 -22.30 15.52 14.54
CA THR A 120 -21.34 16.57 14.85
C THR A 120 -20.45 16.85 13.63
N ALA A 121 -20.36 18.13 13.25
CA ALA A 121 -19.63 18.55 12.06
C ALA A 121 -18.16 18.04 12.05
N ASN A 122 -17.50 18.07 13.22
CA ASN A 122 -16.11 17.66 13.35
C ASN A 122 -15.92 16.15 13.10
N VAL A 123 -16.81 15.28 13.61
CA VAL A 123 -16.73 13.83 13.42
C VAL A 123 -17.03 13.48 11.96
N ALA A 124 -18.07 14.08 11.39
CA ALA A 124 -18.44 13.88 9.99
C ALA A 124 -17.29 14.28 9.04
N GLN A 125 -16.66 15.43 9.26
CA GLN A 125 -15.52 15.88 8.47
C GLN A 125 -14.33 14.93 8.59
N LEU A 126 -13.98 14.48 9.81
CA LEU A 126 -12.86 13.55 10.01
C LEU A 126 -13.12 12.20 9.36
N GLN A 127 -14.35 11.69 9.39
CA GLN A 127 -14.72 10.46 8.70
C GLN A 127 -14.63 10.61 7.17
N GLU A 128 -15.06 11.75 6.62
CA GLU A 128 -14.93 12.06 5.19
C GLU A 128 -13.44 12.12 4.78
N GLU A 129 -12.59 12.80 5.56
CA GLU A 129 -11.15 12.86 5.31
C GLU A 129 -10.49 11.49 5.40
N LEU A 130 -10.87 10.64 6.35
CA LEU A 130 -10.38 9.27 6.44
C LEU A 130 -10.81 8.43 5.23
N THR A 131 -12.07 8.54 4.80
CA THR A 131 -12.58 7.85 3.61
C THR A 131 -11.84 8.32 2.34
N SER A 132 -11.64 9.63 2.19
CA SER A 132 -10.86 10.20 1.08
C SER A 132 -9.41 9.69 1.09
N THR A 133 -8.80 9.61 2.28
CA THR A 133 -7.42 9.12 2.45
C THR A 133 -7.34 7.63 2.12
N GLU A 134 -8.31 6.81 2.52
CA GLU A 134 -8.38 5.38 2.18
C GLU A 134 -8.43 5.16 0.67
N ASN A 135 -9.26 5.92 -0.04
CA ASN A 135 -9.32 5.88 -1.51
C ASN A 135 -7.95 6.22 -2.13
N ARG A 136 -7.28 7.25 -1.62
CA ARG A 136 -5.93 7.63 -2.10
C ARG A 136 -4.89 6.55 -1.81
N ILE A 137 -4.96 5.90 -0.65
CA ILE A 137 -4.12 4.73 -0.32
C ILE A 137 -4.36 3.62 -1.34
N GLY A 138 -5.61 3.31 -1.67
CA GLY A 138 -5.97 2.31 -2.67
C GLY A 138 -5.33 2.57 -4.03
N PHE A 139 -5.43 3.80 -4.55
CA PHE A 139 -4.78 4.18 -5.81
C PHE A 139 -3.25 4.12 -5.73
N SER A 140 -2.66 4.57 -4.61
CA SER A 140 -1.22 4.54 -4.43
C SER A 140 -0.69 3.10 -4.34
N ARG A 141 -1.44 2.18 -3.70
CA ARG A 141 -1.13 0.74 -3.62
C ARG A 141 -1.12 0.11 -5.01
N GLN A 142 -2.12 0.43 -5.85
CA GLN A 142 -2.15 -0.07 -7.22
C GLN A 142 -0.95 0.43 -8.02
N ALA A 143 -0.67 1.73 -8.01
CA ALA A 143 0.47 2.31 -8.71
C ALA A 143 1.81 1.72 -8.24
N TYR A 144 1.96 1.46 -6.93
CA TYR A 144 3.13 0.78 -6.40
C TYR A 144 3.25 -0.66 -6.91
N ASN A 145 2.18 -1.45 -6.84
CA ASN A 145 2.19 -2.84 -7.31
C ASN A 145 2.52 -2.92 -8.80
N ASP A 146 2.01 -1.99 -9.61
CA ASP A 146 2.31 -1.93 -11.04
C ASP A 146 3.81 -1.68 -11.29
N THR A 147 4.39 -0.68 -10.60
CA THR A 147 5.82 -0.37 -10.77
C THR A 147 6.72 -1.46 -10.19
N ALA A 148 6.37 -2.05 -9.04
CA ALA A 148 7.09 -3.16 -8.43
C ALA A 148 7.07 -4.41 -9.31
N THR A 149 5.91 -4.72 -9.92
CA THR A 149 5.78 -5.84 -10.87
C THR A 149 6.64 -5.61 -12.11
N GLN A 150 6.63 -4.40 -12.68
CA GLN A 150 7.49 -4.07 -13.82
C GLN A 150 8.97 -4.20 -13.47
N TYR A 151 9.39 -3.71 -12.31
CA TYR A 151 10.76 -3.82 -11.82
C TYR A 151 11.15 -5.29 -11.62
N ASN A 152 10.32 -6.08 -10.93
CA ASN A 152 10.58 -7.50 -10.69
C ASN A 152 10.63 -8.31 -11.99
N THR A 153 9.71 -8.04 -12.93
CA THR A 153 9.71 -8.67 -14.26
C THR A 153 10.98 -8.35 -15.04
N LYS A 154 11.40 -7.07 -15.03
CA LYS A 154 12.60 -6.64 -15.75
C LYS A 154 13.87 -7.31 -15.23
N GLN A 155 13.96 -7.58 -13.92
CA GLN A 155 15.05 -8.31 -13.31
C GLN A 155 15.16 -9.76 -13.81
N GLN A 156 14.01 -10.38 -14.12
CA GLN A 156 13.92 -11.79 -14.54
C GLN A 156 14.04 -11.98 -16.06
N GLN A 157 13.78 -10.95 -16.84
CA GLN A 157 13.82 -11.01 -18.30
C GLN A 157 15.24 -11.22 -18.84
N PHE A 158 15.40 -12.17 -19.76
CA PHE A 158 16.63 -12.32 -20.54
C PHE A 158 16.73 -11.22 -21.61
N PRO A 159 17.91 -10.66 -21.88
CA PRO A 159 19.19 -10.87 -21.23
C PRO A 159 19.46 -9.96 -20.02
N THR A 160 18.49 -9.13 -19.57
CA THR A 160 18.65 -8.16 -18.46
C THR A 160 19.03 -8.85 -17.15
N ASN A 161 18.54 -10.07 -16.90
CA ASN A 161 18.84 -10.85 -15.69
C ASN A 161 20.35 -11.12 -15.49
N LEU A 162 21.13 -11.13 -16.55
CA LEU A 162 22.60 -11.26 -16.46
C LEU A 162 23.26 -10.02 -15.81
N PHE A 163 22.61 -8.88 -15.90
CA PHE A 163 23.08 -7.60 -15.36
C PHE A 163 22.42 -7.23 -14.03
N ALA A 164 21.41 -7.96 -13.61
CA ALA A 164 20.66 -7.69 -12.37
C ALA A 164 21.56 -7.71 -11.12
N GLY A 165 22.54 -8.64 -11.08
CA GLY A 165 23.53 -8.73 -10.01
C GLY A 165 24.42 -7.48 -9.91
N LEU A 166 24.82 -6.91 -11.03
CA LEU A 166 25.62 -5.68 -11.09
C LEU A 166 24.82 -4.46 -10.58
N ALA A 167 23.52 -4.44 -10.87
CA ALA A 167 22.60 -3.40 -10.40
C ALA A 167 22.16 -3.59 -8.93
N LYS A 168 22.63 -4.66 -8.25
CA LYS A 168 22.15 -5.04 -6.91
C LYS A 168 20.63 -5.01 -6.85
N ALA A 169 19.99 -5.57 -7.89
CA ALA A 169 18.56 -5.59 -8.00
C ALA A 169 17.99 -6.69 -7.10
N THR A 170 17.30 -6.29 -6.05
CA THR A 170 16.50 -7.17 -5.17
C THR A 170 15.04 -7.03 -5.51
N PRO A 171 14.25 -8.11 -5.57
CA PRO A 171 12.83 -8.02 -5.83
C PRO A 171 12.14 -7.14 -4.80
N ALA A 172 11.24 -6.27 -5.27
CA ALA A 172 10.35 -5.51 -4.40
C ALA A 172 9.18 -6.40 -3.96
N GLU A 173 8.80 -6.32 -2.68
CA GLU A 173 7.60 -6.99 -2.19
C GLU A 173 6.35 -6.26 -2.67
N LEU A 174 5.29 -7.00 -2.99
CA LEU A 174 4.01 -6.43 -3.38
C LEU A 174 3.14 -6.17 -2.15
N TRP A 175 2.28 -5.16 -2.23
CA TRP A 175 1.19 -5.00 -1.28
C TRP A 175 0.11 -6.02 -1.61
N GLU A 176 0.02 -7.07 -0.83
CA GLU A 176 -0.98 -8.11 -0.99
C GLU A 176 -2.17 -7.86 -0.05
N ILE A 177 -3.37 -8.08 -0.55
CA ILE A 177 -4.57 -8.17 0.28
C ILE A 177 -4.56 -9.57 0.90
N THR A 178 -4.35 -9.64 2.21
CA THR A 178 -4.28 -10.91 2.95
C THR A 178 -5.64 -11.36 3.47
N ASP A 179 -6.64 -10.48 3.48
CA ASP A 179 -7.98 -10.82 3.95
C ASP A 179 -8.78 -11.52 2.83
N GLU A 180 -9.14 -12.80 3.08
CA GLU A 180 -9.99 -13.57 2.16
C GLU A 180 -11.38 -12.95 2.02
N ALA A 181 -11.88 -12.23 3.03
CA ALA A 181 -13.17 -11.55 2.99
C ALA A 181 -13.15 -10.36 1.99
N GLU A 182 -12.03 -9.66 1.84
CA GLU A 182 -11.87 -8.61 0.82
C GLU A 182 -11.76 -9.18 -0.61
N ARG A 183 -11.37 -10.46 -0.74
CA ARG A 183 -11.31 -11.18 -2.03
C ARG A 183 -12.64 -11.81 -2.41
N ALA A 184 -13.54 -12.00 -1.44
CA ALA A 184 -14.84 -12.60 -1.70
C ALA A 184 -15.68 -11.66 -2.58
N VAL A 185 -16.19 -12.19 -3.70
CA VAL A 185 -17.14 -11.46 -4.54
C VAL A 185 -18.43 -11.28 -3.73
N PRO A 186 -18.92 -10.02 -3.54
CA PRO A 186 -20.18 -9.79 -2.85
C PRO A 186 -21.29 -10.60 -3.53
N GLN A 187 -21.91 -11.53 -2.79
CA GLN A 187 -23.10 -12.22 -3.29
C GLN A 187 -24.28 -11.26 -3.20
N VAL A 188 -24.66 -10.70 -4.32
CA VAL A 188 -25.88 -9.91 -4.42
C VAL A 188 -27.07 -10.88 -4.55
N ASP A 189 -27.85 -11.01 -3.50
CA ASP A 189 -29.12 -11.74 -3.56
C ASP A 189 -30.14 -10.90 -4.35
N LEU A 190 -30.33 -11.24 -5.62
CA LEU A 190 -31.30 -10.63 -6.52
C LEU A 190 -32.68 -11.27 -6.38
N SER A 191 -32.93 -12.15 -5.41
CA SER A 191 -34.24 -12.76 -5.20
C SER A 191 -35.24 -11.68 -4.75
N MET A 192 -36.14 -11.30 -5.64
CA MET A 192 -37.33 -10.52 -5.27
C MET A 192 -38.26 -11.42 -4.46
N LYS A 193 -38.18 -11.40 -3.11
CA LYS A 193 -39.25 -11.99 -2.27
C LYS A 193 -40.49 -11.10 -2.44
N PRO A 194 -41.63 -11.67 -2.90
CA PRO A 194 -42.88 -10.91 -2.90
C PRO A 194 -43.20 -10.52 -1.46
N LYS A 195 -43.47 -9.24 -1.22
CA LYS A 195 -44.02 -8.76 0.04
C LYS A 195 -45.40 -9.43 0.23
N ALA A 196 -45.55 -10.25 1.26
CA ALA A 196 -46.83 -10.70 1.77
C ALA A 196 -47.57 -9.58 2.47
#